data_4d7400ffbd59a1f83ffdf32c8406e4c6
#
_entry.id   4d7400ffbd59a1f83ffdf32c8406e4c6
#
_cell.length_a   1.000
_cell.length_b   1.000
_cell.length_c   1.000
_cell.angle_alpha   90.00
_cell.angle_beta   90.00
_cell.angle_gamma   90.00
#
_symmetry.space_group_name_H-M   'P 1'
#
loop_
_entity.id
_entity.type
_entity.pdbx_description
1 polymer ?
#
loop_
_entity_poly.entity_id
_entity_poly.type
_entity_poly.pdbx_seq_one_letter_code
_entity_poly.pdbx_strand_id
1 'polypeptide(L)'
;LTTEGNKLILSPGDTASIIYTDQEQIVPIPYSMGTTFSDNFSGTGFVSGFNVSITGTIDFEADGYGTLILPNATYQNVVRYRFDRVQTNTVSGFPPSQQTKTQWAWVSADHRFWLLLIEDINDGFSTSYLTWYDKAPQGVLIGVDEVASANNISVFPTPVSANGTLQLR
;
A
#
# COMPACT_ATOMS: atom_id res chain seq x y z
N LEU A 1 -4.57 4.48 6.11
CA LEU A 1 -4.05 4.66 4.74
C LEU A 1 -5.23 4.76 3.78
N THR A 2 -5.31 5.83 3.01
CA THR A 2 -6.40 6.10 2.06
C THR A 2 -5.84 6.30 0.64
N THR A 3 -6.69 6.06 -0.36
CA THR A 3 -6.39 6.29 -1.77
C THR A 3 -7.29 7.41 -2.31
N GLU A 4 -6.70 8.46 -2.88
CA GLU A 4 -7.43 9.60 -3.46
C GLU A 4 -7.85 9.36 -4.92
N GLY A 5 -7.16 8.47 -5.62
CA GLY A 5 -7.46 8.15 -7.01
C GLY A 5 -6.33 7.38 -7.69
N ASN A 6 -6.63 6.93 -8.89
CA ASN A 6 -5.70 6.18 -9.74
C ASN A 6 -5.62 6.82 -11.13
N LYS A 7 -4.40 6.88 -11.67
CA LYS A 7 -4.17 7.24 -13.07
C LYS A 7 -3.24 6.20 -13.70
N LEU A 8 -3.68 5.63 -14.80
CA LEU A 8 -2.92 4.67 -15.59
C LEU A 8 -2.80 5.16 -17.02
N ILE A 9 -1.63 5.09 -17.60
CA ILE A 9 -1.39 5.30 -19.03
C ILE A 9 -1.47 3.94 -19.70
N LEU A 10 -2.48 3.75 -20.54
CA LEU A 10 -2.73 2.48 -21.24
C LEU A 10 -1.89 2.39 -22.54
N SER A 11 -1.76 3.52 -23.26
CA SER A 11 -0.92 3.68 -24.44
C SER A 11 -0.66 5.19 -24.66
N PRO A 12 0.27 5.59 -25.55
CA PRO A 12 0.45 6.99 -25.89
C PRO A 12 -0.87 7.62 -26.37
N GLY A 13 -1.39 8.55 -25.56
CA GLY A 13 -2.66 9.25 -25.84
C GLY A 13 -3.91 8.62 -25.22
N ASP A 14 -3.82 7.45 -24.62
CA ASP A 14 -4.94 6.81 -23.92
C ASP A 14 -4.66 6.67 -22.41
N THR A 15 -5.57 7.15 -21.60
CA THR A 15 -5.44 7.18 -20.14
C THR A 15 -6.70 6.65 -19.46
N ALA A 16 -6.50 5.90 -18.38
CA ALA A 16 -7.51 5.62 -17.40
C ALA A 16 -7.27 6.52 -16.18
N SER A 17 -8.29 7.21 -15.72
CA SER A 17 -8.20 8.10 -14.55
C SER A 17 -9.47 7.95 -13.73
N ILE A 18 -9.32 7.59 -12.47
CA ILE A 18 -10.40 7.52 -11.48
C ILE A 18 -10.03 8.47 -10.34
N ILE A 19 -10.96 9.32 -9.95
CA ILE A 19 -10.85 10.19 -8.77
C ILE A 19 -11.92 9.72 -7.80
N TYR A 20 -11.51 9.43 -6.56
CA TYR A 20 -12.43 9.06 -5.52
C TYR A 20 -13.18 10.29 -4.99
N THR A 21 -14.49 10.20 -4.95
CA THR A 21 -15.39 11.18 -4.31
C THR A 21 -15.62 10.81 -2.85
N ASP A 22 -15.54 9.54 -2.54
CA ASP A 22 -15.46 8.95 -1.21
C ASP A 22 -14.19 8.08 -1.20
N GLN A 23 -13.22 8.47 -0.38
CA GLN A 23 -11.87 7.88 -0.44
C GLN A 23 -11.87 6.46 0.09
N GLU A 24 -11.16 5.58 -0.59
CA GLU A 24 -10.94 4.21 -0.17
C GLU A 24 -9.94 4.16 1.00
N GLN A 25 -10.39 3.76 2.18
CA GLN A 25 -9.50 3.49 3.31
C GLN A 25 -9.04 2.04 3.28
N ILE A 26 -7.77 1.82 2.96
CA ILE A 26 -7.22 0.49 2.73
C ILE A 26 -6.86 -0.21 4.04
N VAL A 27 -6.22 0.49 4.97
CA VAL A 27 -5.75 -0.08 6.25
C VAL A 27 -5.90 0.95 7.36
N PRO A 28 -6.56 0.61 8.47
CA PRO A 28 -6.56 1.46 9.66
C PRO A 28 -5.19 1.38 10.35
N ILE A 29 -4.51 2.50 10.55
CA ILE A 29 -3.22 2.56 11.24
C ILE A 29 -3.35 3.49 12.45
N PRO A 30 -2.96 3.07 13.65
CA PRO A 30 -2.39 1.76 14.02
C PRO A 30 -3.45 0.66 14.14
N TYR A 31 -3.03 -0.60 14.00
CA TYR A 31 -3.88 -1.75 14.26
C TYR A 31 -3.13 -2.86 15.01
N SER A 32 -3.88 -3.76 15.65
CA SER A 32 -3.39 -4.94 16.36
C SER A 32 -4.33 -6.11 16.14
N MET A 33 -3.95 -7.28 16.59
CA MET A 33 -4.82 -8.48 16.59
C MET A 33 -6.21 -8.13 17.14
N GLY A 34 -7.26 -8.51 16.42
CA GLY A 34 -8.66 -8.24 16.74
C GLY A 34 -9.20 -6.90 16.22
N THR A 35 -8.38 -6.06 15.60
CA THR A 35 -8.88 -4.84 14.96
C THR A 35 -9.72 -5.20 13.74
N THR A 36 -10.94 -4.69 13.69
CA THR A 36 -11.85 -4.77 12.53
C THR A 36 -12.17 -3.38 12.02
N PHE A 37 -12.45 -3.28 10.73
CA PHE A 37 -12.77 -2.01 10.08
C PHE A 37 -13.56 -2.30 8.80
N SER A 38 -14.56 -1.49 8.51
CA SER A 38 -15.30 -1.50 7.23
C SER A 38 -15.40 -0.11 6.67
N ASP A 39 -15.31 0.00 5.36
CA ASP A 39 -15.38 1.26 4.62
C ASP A 39 -16.17 1.11 3.33
N ASN A 40 -16.81 2.21 2.91
CA ASN A 40 -17.39 2.33 1.59
C ASN A 40 -16.55 3.31 0.79
N PHE A 41 -16.44 3.10 -0.49
CA PHE A 41 -15.77 4.03 -1.37
C PHE A 41 -16.53 4.24 -2.67
N SER A 42 -16.35 5.40 -3.27
CA SER A 42 -16.91 5.72 -4.57
C SER A 42 -16.00 6.64 -5.35
N GLY A 43 -16.08 6.56 -6.67
CA GLY A 43 -15.28 7.41 -7.53
C GLY A 43 -15.86 7.51 -8.93
N THR A 44 -15.40 8.50 -9.66
CA THR A 44 -15.75 8.70 -11.06
C THR A 44 -14.50 8.96 -11.89
N GLY A 45 -14.59 8.69 -13.16
CA GLY A 45 -13.44 8.88 -14.02
C GLY A 45 -13.73 8.66 -15.49
N PHE A 46 -12.64 8.48 -16.21
CA PHE A 46 -12.66 8.35 -17.65
C PHE A 46 -11.65 7.27 -18.08
N VAL A 47 -12.11 6.34 -18.89
CA VAL A 47 -11.28 5.24 -19.39
C VAL A 47 -11.54 5.07 -20.88
N SER A 48 -10.50 5.20 -21.70
CA SER A 48 -10.55 4.99 -23.16
C SER A 48 -11.74 5.67 -23.85
N GLY A 49 -12.07 6.89 -23.46
CA GLY A 49 -13.17 7.65 -24.04
C GLY A 49 -14.54 7.48 -23.38
N PHE A 50 -14.65 6.62 -22.34
CA PHE A 50 -15.91 6.36 -21.65
C PHE A 50 -15.91 6.90 -20.22
N ASN A 51 -17.05 7.45 -19.80
CA ASN A 51 -17.25 7.78 -18.39
C ASN A 51 -17.39 6.50 -17.58
N VAL A 52 -16.71 6.46 -16.43
CA VAL A 52 -16.72 5.33 -15.49
C VAL A 52 -17.14 5.85 -14.13
N SER A 53 -17.97 5.09 -13.44
CA SER A 53 -18.18 5.23 -12.01
C SER A 53 -17.84 3.92 -11.30
N ILE A 54 -17.29 4.05 -10.10
CA ILE A 54 -16.98 2.93 -9.24
C ILE A 54 -17.65 3.12 -7.88
N THR A 55 -18.10 2.03 -7.30
CA THR A 55 -18.57 1.96 -5.91
C THR A 55 -18.07 0.67 -5.32
N GLY A 56 -17.81 0.65 -4.03
CA GLY A 56 -17.36 -0.58 -3.40
C GLY A 56 -17.36 -0.52 -1.89
N THR A 57 -16.99 -1.66 -1.33
CA THR A 57 -16.86 -1.88 0.11
C THR A 57 -15.51 -2.54 0.41
N ILE A 58 -15.01 -2.25 1.58
CA ILE A 58 -13.83 -2.87 2.17
C ILE A 58 -14.21 -3.42 3.54
N ASP A 59 -13.77 -4.62 3.81
CA ASP A 59 -13.76 -5.21 5.14
C ASP A 59 -12.33 -5.61 5.49
N PHE A 60 -11.87 -5.20 6.66
CA PHE A 60 -10.54 -5.48 7.20
C PHE A 60 -10.66 -6.15 8.55
N GLU A 61 -9.87 -7.19 8.77
CA GLU A 61 -9.76 -7.88 10.05
C GLU A 61 -8.31 -8.29 10.30
N ALA A 62 -7.73 -7.87 11.42
CA ALA A 62 -6.47 -8.41 11.91
C ALA A 62 -6.77 -9.69 12.71
N ASP A 63 -6.69 -10.84 12.06
CA ASP A 63 -7.24 -12.12 12.50
C ASP A 63 -6.20 -13.13 13.02
N GLY A 64 -4.91 -12.77 13.00
CA GLY A 64 -3.84 -13.65 13.44
C GLY A 64 -2.65 -12.90 14.05
N TYR A 65 -2.02 -13.52 15.05
CA TYR A 65 -0.78 -13.05 15.66
C TYR A 65 0.11 -14.23 16.03
N GLY A 66 1.41 -14.11 15.77
CA GLY A 66 2.34 -15.17 16.14
C GLY A 66 3.67 -15.13 15.42
N THR A 67 4.16 -16.32 15.08
CA THR A 67 5.42 -16.53 14.38
C THR A 67 5.17 -16.94 12.95
N LEU A 68 5.79 -16.26 12.01
CA LEU A 68 5.79 -16.60 10.58
C LEU A 68 7.11 -17.30 10.23
N ILE A 69 7.00 -18.50 9.66
CA ILE A 69 8.16 -19.26 9.18
C ILE A 69 8.14 -19.25 7.65
N LEU A 70 9.15 -18.64 7.05
CA LEU A 70 9.37 -18.59 5.61
C LEU A 70 10.65 -19.35 5.25
N PRO A 71 10.87 -19.69 3.97
CA PRO A 71 12.07 -20.40 3.55
C PRO A 71 13.37 -19.67 3.87
N ASN A 72 13.34 -18.35 3.96
CA ASN A 72 14.51 -17.49 4.21
C ASN A 72 14.75 -17.19 5.69
N ALA A 73 13.68 -17.12 6.52
CA ALA A 73 13.80 -16.74 7.93
C ALA A 73 12.52 -17.04 8.72
N THR A 74 12.65 -16.94 10.05
CA THR A 74 11.53 -16.98 11.00
C THR A 74 11.36 -15.61 11.61
N TYR A 75 10.12 -15.09 11.57
CA TYR A 75 9.74 -13.78 12.04
C TYR A 75 8.80 -13.89 13.24
N GLN A 76 9.14 -13.21 14.33
CA GLN A 76 8.34 -13.17 15.55
C GLN A 76 7.41 -11.93 15.54
N ASN A 77 6.38 -11.96 16.38
CA ASN A 77 5.47 -10.82 16.58
C ASN A 77 4.82 -10.34 15.27
N VAL A 78 4.45 -11.29 14.43
CA VAL A 78 3.81 -11.02 13.13
C VAL A 78 2.30 -10.97 13.34
N VAL A 79 1.66 -9.96 12.79
CA VAL A 79 0.21 -9.84 12.69
C VAL A 79 -0.21 -10.26 11.28
N ARG A 80 -1.22 -11.12 11.18
CA ARG A 80 -1.91 -11.36 9.92
C ARG A 80 -3.17 -10.52 9.87
N TYR A 81 -3.43 -9.91 8.73
CA TYR A 81 -4.75 -9.35 8.45
C TYR A 81 -5.35 -9.95 7.18
N ARG A 82 -6.66 -9.98 7.15
CA ARG A 82 -7.48 -10.22 5.97
C ARG A 82 -8.11 -8.91 5.53
N PHE A 83 -8.12 -8.70 4.22
CA PHE A 83 -8.68 -7.55 3.56
C PHE A 83 -9.57 -8.05 2.42
N ASP A 84 -10.85 -7.79 2.51
CA ASP A 84 -11.83 -8.11 1.47
C ASP A 84 -12.30 -6.82 0.81
N ARG A 85 -12.27 -6.78 -0.50
CA ARG A 85 -12.68 -5.64 -1.31
C ARG A 85 -13.65 -6.10 -2.39
N VAL A 86 -14.81 -5.46 -2.44
CA VAL A 86 -15.80 -5.65 -3.50
C VAL A 86 -15.96 -4.32 -4.23
N GLN A 87 -15.83 -4.33 -5.55
CA GLN A 87 -15.98 -3.15 -6.38
C GLN A 87 -16.93 -3.42 -7.53
N THR A 88 -17.86 -2.51 -7.76
CA THR A 88 -18.71 -2.47 -8.95
C THR A 88 -18.23 -1.34 -9.87
N ASN A 89 -17.93 -1.68 -11.11
CA ASN A 89 -17.57 -0.75 -12.17
C ASN A 89 -18.78 -0.55 -13.09
N THR A 90 -19.15 0.68 -13.34
CA THR A 90 -20.20 1.04 -14.31
C THR A 90 -19.56 1.90 -15.39
N VAL A 91 -19.48 1.36 -16.59
CA VAL A 91 -18.95 2.07 -17.78
C VAL A 91 -20.12 2.47 -18.64
N SER A 92 -20.15 3.73 -19.09
CA SER A 92 -21.24 4.25 -19.95
C SER A 92 -21.41 3.39 -21.20
N GLY A 93 -22.60 2.85 -21.41
CA GLY A 93 -22.92 2.00 -22.55
C GLY A 93 -22.66 0.50 -22.37
N PHE A 94 -22.18 0.07 -21.19
CA PHE A 94 -21.89 -1.33 -20.87
C PHE A 94 -22.62 -1.77 -19.61
N PRO A 95 -22.92 -3.08 -19.47
CA PRO A 95 -23.42 -3.63 -18.21
C PRO A 95 -22.40 -3.41 -17.08
N PRO A 96 -22.86 -3.21 -15.83
CA PRO A 96 -21.95 -3.17 -14.68
C PRO A 96 -21.17 -4.47 -14.53
N SER A 97 -19.91 -4.37 -14.12
CA SER A 97 -19.06 -5.51 -13.77
C SER A 97 -18.63 -5.43 -12.32
N GLN A 98 -18.51 -6.57 -11.68
CA GLN A 98 -18.06 -6.65 -10.29
C GLN A 98 -16.66 -7.28 -10.23
N GLN A 99 -15.83 -6.71 -9.38
CA GLN A 99 -14.52 -7.23 -9.04
C GLN A 99 -14.46 -7.51 -7.56
N THR A 100 -13.83 -8.62 -7.17
CA THR A 100 -13.55 -8.94 -5.77
C THR A 100 -12.07 -9.20 -5.59
N LYS A 101 -11.55 -8.81 -4.43
CA LYS A 101 -10.19 -9.08 -4.02
C LYS A 101 -10.20 -9.48 -2.56
N THR A 102 -9.66 -10.65 -2.26
CA THR A 102 -9.32 -11.06 -0.91
C THR A 102 -7.81 -11.10 -0.76
N GLN A 103 -7.29 -10.45 0.25
CA GLN A 103 -5.87 -10.37 0.53
C GLN A 103 -5.60 -10.82 1.96
N TRP A 104 -4.63 -11.70 2.13
CA TRP A 104 -4.04 -12.02 3.43
C TRP A 104 -2.60 -11.49 3.44
N ALA A 105 -2.28 -10.70 4.45
CA ALA A 105 -0.95 -10.15 4.58
C ALA A 105 -0.40 -10.36 5.99
N TRP A 106 0.87 -10.71 6.06
CA TRP A 106 1.63 -10.88 7.29
C TRP A 106 2.62 -9.73 7.43
N VAL A 107 2.49 -8.98 8.51
CA VAL A 107 3.28 -7.78 8.77
C VAL A 107 3.90 -7.83 10.15
N SER A 108 5.00 -7.14 10.31
CA SER A 108 5.67 -6.93 11.60
C SER A 108 6.00 -5.45 11.76
N ALA A 109 5.96 -4.95 12.99
CA ALA A 109 6.36 -3.57 13.29
C ALA A 109 7.84 -3.30 12.96
N ASP A 110 8.66 -4.33 12.87
CA ASP A 110 10.09 -4.24 12.58
C ASP A 110 10.41 -4.12 11.09
N HIS A 111 9.41 -4.27 10.21
CA HIS A 111 9.61 -4.31 8.77
C HIS A 111 8.68 -3.33 8.04
N ARG A 112 9.16 -2.74 6.94
CA ARG A 112 8.45 -1.71 6.18
C ARG A 112 7.29 -2.23 5.36
N PHE A 113 7.40 -3.47 4.87
CA PHE A 113 6.46 -4.09 3.93
C PHE A 113 5.96 -5.41 4.46
N TRP A 114 5.03 -6.01 3.75
CA TRP A 114 4.56 -7.36 4.03
C TRP A 114 5.73 -8.35 3.99
N LEU A 115 5.74 -9.24 4.95
CA LEU A 115 6.64 -10.39 4.94
C LEU A 115 6.14 -11.47 3.99
N LEU A 116 4.81 -11.64 3.97
CA LEU A 116 4.09 -12.55 3.08
C LEU A 116 2.79 -11.89 2.67
N LEU A 117 2.42 -12.04 1.41
CA LEU A 117 1.16 -11.60 0.82
C LEU A 117 0.57 -12.74 0.00
N ILE A 118 -0.72 -13.00 0.19
CA ILE A 118 -1.51 -13.91 -0.63
C ILE A 118 -2.73 -13.13 -1.10
N GLU A 119 -3.01 -13.15 -2.40
CA GLU A 119 -4.15 -12.47 -3.00
C GLU A 119 -4.96 -13.42 -3.87
N ASP A 120 -6.28 -13.32 -3.76
CA ASP A 120 -7.27 -13.90 -4.65
C ASP A 120 -8.02 -12.73 -5.30
N ILE A 121 -7.95 -12.63 -6.61
CA ILE A 121 -8.53 -11.53 -7.38
C ILE A 121 -9.45 -12.13 -8.44
N ASN A 122 -10.72 -11.73 -8.40
CA ASN A 122 -11.69 -12.02 -9.44
C ASN A 122 -12.09 -10.71 -10.11
N ASP A 123 -11.82 -10.56 -11.40
CA ASP A 123 -12.11 -9.35 -12.18
C ASP A 123 -13.50 -9.38 -12.86
N GLY A 124 -14.30 -10.40 -12.55
CA GLY A 124 -15.61 -10.65 -13.16
C GLY A 124 -15.56 -11.56 -14.39
N PHE A 125 -14.38 -11.86 -14.92
CA PHE A 125 -14.16 -12.74 -16.07
C PHE A 125 -13.24 -13.91 -15.73
N SER A 126 -12.28 -13.68 -14.88
CA SER A 126 -11.25 -14.66 -14.46
C SER A 126 -10.93 -14.51 -12.98
N THR A 127 -10.40 -15.57 -12.41
CA THR A 127 -9.82 -15.55 -11.06
C THR A 127 -8.32 -15.78 -11.16
N SER A 128 -7.56 -14.97 -10.48
CA SER A 128 -6.10 -15.08 -10.39
C SER A 128 -5.66 -15.14 -8.92
N TYR A 129 -4.58 -15.89 -8.69
CA TYR A 129 -3.97 -16.05 -7.37
C TYR A 129 -2.54 -15.55 -7.42
N LEU A 130 -2.18 -14.73 -6.45
CA LEU A 130 -0.82 -14.23 -6.28
C LEU A 130 -0.32 -14.61 -4.89
N THR A 131 0.88 -15.16 -4.82
CA THR A 131 1.61 -15.34 -3.57
C THR A 131 2.98 -14.70 -3.69
N TRP A 132 3.30 -13.86 -2.74
CA TRP A 132 4.56 -13.14 -2.70
C TRP A 132 5.13 -13.13 -1.29
N TYR A 133 6.45 -13.27 -1.14
CA TYR A 133 7.13 -13.06 0.13
C TYR A 133 8.45 -12.31 -0.11
N ASP A 134 8.83 -11.49 0.87
CA ASP A 134 10.08 -10.73 0.79
C ASP A 134 11.26 -11.63 1.19
N LYS A 135 12.23 -11.76 0.30
CA LYS A 135 13.46 -12.54 0.55
C LYS A 135 14.46 -11.80 1.43
N ALA A 136 14.38 -10.47 1.48
CA ALA A 136 15.29 -9.62 2.23
C ALA A 136 14.54 -8.39 2.78
N PRO A 137 13.59 -8.59 3.72
CA PRO A 137 12.75 -7.51 4.21
C PRO A 137 13.58 -6.40 4.85
N GLN A 138 13.26 -5.18 4.46
CA GLN A 138 13.89 -3.99 5.00
C GLN A 138 13.34 -3.68 6.40
N GLY A 139 14.20 -3.53 7.38
CA GLY A 139 13.82 -3.04 8.69
C GLY A 139 13.24 -1.64 8.66
N VAL A 140 12.44 -1.30 9.66
CA VAL A 140 11.98 0.06 9.88
C VAL A 140 13.17 0.89 10.33
N LEU A 141 13.54 1.89 9.55
CA LEU A 141 14.55 2.87 9.97
C LEU A 141 13.88 3.79 11.01
N ILE A 142 14.15 3.55 12.27
CA ILE A 142 13.76 4.43 13.38
C ILE A 142 14.90 5.44 13.54
N GLY A 143 14.75 6.62 12.95
CA GLY A 143 15.76 7.66 12.97
C GLY A 143 16.64 7.69 11.71
N VAL A 144 17.42 8.72 11.57
CA VAL A 144 18.54 8.76 10.65
C VAL A 144 19.60 7.87 11.29
N ASP A 145 19.91 6.72 10.69
CA ASP A 145 21.18 6.07 11.00
C ASP A 145 22.25 7.12 10.73
N GLU A 146 22.92 7.52 11.80
CA GLU A 146 24.16 8.26 11.66
C GLU A 146 25.04 7.35 10.82
N VAL A 147 25.12 7.64 9.53
CA VAL A 147 26.04 6.93 8.66
C VAL A 147 27.38 7.19 9.31
N ALA A 148 27.92 6.18 9.96
CA ALA A 148 29.31 6.18 10.37
C ALA A 148 30.11 6.19 9.07
N SER A 149 30.11 7.36 8.43
CA SER A 149 30.84 7.65 7.23
C SER A 149 32.30 7.57 7.60
N ALA A 150 33.01 6.63 7.00
CA ALA A 150 34.48 6.60 7.07
C ALA A 150 35.12 7.90 6.50
N ASN A 151 34.32 8.80 5.98
CA ASN A 151 34.69 10.13 5.54
C ASN A 151 34.11 11.14 6.54
N ASN A 152 34.90 11.57 7.51
CA ASN A 152 34.55 12.65 8.43
C ASN A 152 34.31 13.94 7.65
N ILE A 153 33.05 14.28 7.38
CA ILE A 153 32.66 15.59 6.89
C ILE A 153 32.61 16.52 8.10
N SER A 154 33.61 17.38 8.23
CA SER A 154 33.60 18.43 9.24
C SER A 154 33.07 19.72 8.65
N VAL A 155 32.07 20.31 9.30
CA VAL A 155 31.47 21.57 8.90
C VAL A 155 31.98 22.67 9.82
N PHE A 156 32.69 23.64 9.26
CA PHE A 156 33.24 24.78 10.00
C PHE A 156 32.98 26.10 9.24
N PRO A 157 32.72 27.20 9.95
CA PRO A 157 32.39 27.31 11.37
C PRO A 157 30.95 26.88 11.68
N THR A 158 30.71 26.37 12.88
CA THR A 158 29.38 26.17 13.44
C THR A 158 29.29 26.87 14.80
N PRO A 159 28.29 27.76 15.03
CA PRO A 159 27.24 28.21 14.12
C PRO A 159 27.76 29.21 13.07
N VAL A 160 27.12 29.20 11.89
CA VAL A 160 27.39 30.16 10.81
C VAL A 160 26.57 31.42 11.09
N SER A 161 27.24 32.60 11.13
CA SER A 161 26.54 33.89 11.21
C SER A 161 25.86 34.21 9.86
N ALA A 162 24.92 35.18 9.85
CA ALA A 162 24.05 35.48 8.70
C ALA A 162 24.80 35.74 7.36
N ASN A 163 26.08 36.05 7.38
CA ASN A 163 26.94 36.27 6.19
C ASN A 163 28.20 35.37 6.20
N GLY A 164 28.20 34.32 6.98
CA GLY A 164 29.33 33.40 7.09
C GLY A 164 29.41 32.41 5.92
N THR A 165 30.63 32.02 5.53
CA THR A 165 30.86 30.99 4.51
C THR A 165 31.06 29.65 5.16
N LEU A 166 30.28 28.64 4.70
CA LEU A 166 30.40 27.23 5.11
C LEU A 166 31.47 26.58 4.22
N GLN A 167 32.46 25.95 4.83
CA GLN A 167 33.45 25.14 4.11
C GLN A 167 33.30 23.68 4.49
N LEU A 168 33.17 22.81 3.48
CA LEU A 168 33.18 21.35 3.64
C LEU A 168 34.60 20.83 3.36
N ARG A 169 35.10 19.99 4.22
CA ARG A 169 36.35 19.24 4.05
C ARG A 169 36.13 17.76 4.22
#